data_97eb2ff071873dda5c9d519125cb2376
#
_entry.id   97eb2ff071873dda5c9d519125cb2376
#
_cell.length_a   1.000
_cell.length_b   1.000
_cell.length_c   1.000
_cell.angle_alpha   90.00
_cell.angle_beta   90.00
_cell.angle_gamma   90.00
#
_symmetry.space_group_name_H-M   'P 1'
#
loop_
_entity.id
_entity.type
_entity.pdbx_description
1 polymer ?
#
loop_
_entity_poly.entity_id
_entity_poly.type
_entity_poly.pdbx_seq_one_letter_code
_entity_poly.pdbx_strand_id
1 'polypeptide(L)'
;MSRLIIATIGLTIVLAGSVSAQDRATFTVGSATAARGQKATGVIEVPAGGDAATNIPVAVFHGAKAGPTLALVSGAHGTEYASIIALEKLIGLLNPAEISGTVIIVPLVNIPSFEQKTPHINPVDGKSMNRMYPGKMDGTQTDRASFLITKQVVEQCDHLIDLHGGDLDESLRPYSYWTKIGNERQDKISREMVLAFGLDHIIIVTDRPKDPQASRYLENTATTRGKPSITVEAGHAGTVEAEDVNALVNGCLSVMRYLKMAPGSPSVIDHPVWIEKVVTLASEQTGVFYPLVRRGTYVEQGMKVGYVTDYLGKTIFEARAPVAGVVLYICAVPSMTKGATIANIGVIGANK
;
A
#
# COMPACT_ATOMS: atom_id res chain seq x y z
N MET A 1 76.29 11.99 13.44
CA MET A 1 75.25 13.03 13.21
C MET A 1 74.31 12.53 12.15
N SER A 2 73.25 11.81 12.56
CA SER A 2 72.24 11.25 11.66
C SER A 2 71.01 12.19 11.65
N ARG A 3 70.66 12.71 10.47
CA ARG A 3 69.47 13.55 10.28
C ARG A 3 68.26 12.66 9.97
N LEU A 4 67.29 12.71 10.85
CA LEU A 4 65.98 12.04 10.70
C LEU A 4 65.12 12.94 9.79
N ILE A 5 64.69 12.43 8.63
CA ILE A 5 63.73 13.07 7.74
C ILE A 5 62.34 12.54 8.09
N ILE A 6 61.50 13.40 8.65
CA ILE A 6 60.09 13.10 8.91
C ILE A 6 59.31 13.48 7.65
N ALA A 7 58.80 12.49 6.95
CA ALA A 7 57.89 12.69 5.84
C ALA A 7 56.44 12.80 6.37
N THR A 8 55.87 13.98 6.21
CA THR A 8 54.46 14.23 6.56
C THR A 8 53.55 13.76 5.39
N ILE A 9 52.82 12.66 5.57
CA ILE A 9 51.82 12.23 4.61
C ILE A 9 50.54 13.02 4.89
N GLY A 10 50.22 13.95 4.01
CA GLY A 10 48.95 14.67 4.02
C GLY A 10 47.81 13.76 3.55
N LEU A 11 46.91 13.38 4.46
CA LEU A 11 45.68 12.64 4.14
C LEU A 11 44.66 13.64 3.58
N THR A 12 44.49 13.67 2.28
CA THR A 12 43.43 14.44 1.62
C THR A 12 42.11 13.68 1.77
N ILE A 13 41.28 14.07 2.74
CA ILE A 13 39.91 13.55 2.87
C ILE A 13 39.07 14.21 1.77
N VAL A 14 38.77 13.46 0.72
CA VAL A 14 37.76 13.84 -0.26
C VAL A 14 36.41 13.62 0.40
N LEU A 15 35.79 14.67 0.90
CA LEU A 15 34.39 14.70 1.30
C LEU A 15 33.55 14.52 0.02
N ALA A 16 33.15 13.29 -0.28
CA ALA A 16 32.07 13.02 -1.23
C ALA A 16 30.78 13.58 -0.60
N GLY A 17 30.45 14.82 -0.93
CA GLY A 17 29.16 15.41 -0.58
C GLY A 17 28.06 14.54 -1.19
N SER A 18 27.24 13.92 -0.35
CA SER A 18 25.98 13.30 -0.79
C SER A 18 25.11 14.40 -1.39
N VAL A 19 24.98 14.41 -2.72
CA VAL A 19 24.02 15.28 -3.43
C VAL A 19 22.65 14.90 -2.86
N SER A 20 22.00 15.85 -2.19
CA SER A 20 20.62 15.68 -1.71
C SER A 20 19.77 15.27 -2.91
N ALA A 21 18.81 14.32 -2.70
CA ALA A 21 17.85 13.94 -3.73
C ALA A 21 17.10 15.15 -4.33
N GLN A 22 17.10 16.27 -3.61
CA GLN A 22 16.47 17.53 -3.97
C GLN A 22 17.16 18.29 -5.12
N ASP A 23 18.44 18.03 -5.43
CA ASP A 23 19.22 18.77 -6.45
C ASP A 23 19.50 17.98 -7.73
N ARG A 24 18.90 16.81 -7.89
CA ARG A 24 19.10 15.99 -9.08
C ARG A 24 18.48 16.64 -10.32
N ALA A 25 19.23 16.73 -11.43
CA ALA A 25 18.72 17.19 -12.72
C ALA A 25 17.70 16.21 -13.34
N THR A 26 17.87 14.92 -13.03
CA THR A 26 16.99 13.83 -13.50
C THR A 26 16.68 12.87 -12.35
N PHE A 27 15.55 12.17 -12.46
CA PHE A 27 15.17 11.11 -11.53
C PHE A 27 14.80 9.85 -12.34
N THR A 28 15.36 8.70 -11.95
CA THR A 28 15.21 7.43 -12.69
C THR A 28 14.64 6.33 -11.82
N VAL A 29 13.61 5.63 -12.34
CA VAL A 29 13.08 4.38 -11.81
C VAL A 29 12.87 3.42 -12.97
N GLY A 30 13.50 2.25 -12.93
CA GLY A 30 13.49 1.33 -14.08
C GLY A 30 14.04 2.02 -15.34
N SER A 31 13.30 1.93 -16.42
CA SER A 31 13.62 2.63 -17.68
C SER A 31 13.04 4.06 -17.75
N ALA A 32 12.24 4.48 -16.77
CA ALA A 32 11.67 5.84 -16.73
C ALA A 32 12.69 6.83 -16.16
N THR A 33 13.17 7.76 -16.99
CA THR A 33 14.07 8.87 -16.58
C THR A 33 13.40 10.19 -16.88
N ALA A 34 13.02 10.92 -15.84
CA ALA A 34 12.38 12.23 -15.94
C ALA A 34 13.39 13.35 -15.65
N ALA A 35 13.49 14.34 -16.53
CA ALA A 35 14.17 15.59 -16.23
C ALA A 35 13.32 16.45 -15.28
N ARG A 36 13.95 17.44 -14.62
CA ARG A 36 13.24 18.37 -13.74
C ARG A 36 12.11 19.10 -14.47
N GLY A 37 10.94 19.15 -13.87
CA GLY A 37 9.71 19.69 -14.45
C GLY A 37 9.06 18.80 -15.52
N GLN A 38 9.49 17.53 -15.65
CA GLN A 38 9.00 16.60 -16.67
C GLN A 38 8.43 15.31 -16.07
N LYS A 39 7.63 14.63 -16.88
CA LYS A 39 7.13 13.27 -16.64
C LYS A 39 7.84 12.30 -17.58
N ALA A 40 8.18 11.13 -17.09
CA ALA A 40 8.61 9.99 -17.90
C ALA A 40 7.82 8.74 -17.48
N THR A 41 7.58 7.86 -18.43
CA THR A 41 7.00 6.53 -18.19
C THR A 41 7.96 5.46 -18.70
N GLY A 42 7.92 4.29 -18.08
CA GLY A 42 8.77 3.17 -18.41
C GLY A 42 8.35 1.92 -17.65
N VAL A 43 9.28 1.00 -17.49
CA VAL A 43 9.06 -0.27 -16.77
C VAL A 43 10.20 -0.57 -15.83
N ILE A 44 9.90 -1.27 -14.75
CA ILE A 44 10.87 -2.00 -13.93
C ILE A 44 10.88 -3.42 -14.48
N GLU A 45 11.98 -3.80 -15.12
CA GLU A 45 12.14 -5.12 -15.72
C GLU A 45 12.41 -6.16 -14.62
N VAL A 46 11.52 -7.15 -14.49
CA VAL A 46 11.72 -8.33 -13.65
C VAL A 46 12.26 -9.44 -14.55
N PRO A 47 13.55 -9.77 -14.48
CA PRO A 47 14.15 -10.74 -15.38
C PRO A 47 13.54 -12.14 -15.17
N ALA A 48 13.67 -13.01 -16.19
CA ALA A 48 13.36 -14.42 -16.04
C ALA A 48 14.29 -15.09 -15.02
N GLY A 49 13.79 -16.14 -14.38
CA GLY A 49 14.54 -17.00 -13.45
C GLY A 49 14.13 -18.45 -13.69
N GLY A 50 13.69 -19.14 -12.64
CA GLY A 50 13.00 -20.44 -12.77
C GLY A 50 11.60 -20.32 -13.38
N ASP A 51 11.08 -19.13 -13.53
CA ASP A 51 9.79 -18.75 -14.09
C ASP A 51 9.93 -17.53 -15.03
N ALA A 52 8.82 -17.12 -15.66
CA ALA A 52 8.82 -16.08 -16.69
C ALA A 52 9.25 -14.69 -16.16
N ALA A 53 9.81 -13.88 -17.08
CA ALA A 53 10.00 -12.45 -16.88
C ALA A 53 8.65 -11.70 -16.83
N THR A 54 8.63 -10.50 -16.23
CA THR A 54 7.52 -9.56 -16.31
C THR A 54 8.02 -8.13 -16.28
N ASN A 55 7.19 -7.18 -16.70
CA ASN A 55 7.52 -5.75 -16.70
C ASN A 55 6.50 -4.99 -15.86
N ILE A 56 6.96 -4.31 -14.82
CA ILE A 56 6.11 -3.51 -13.93
C ILE A 56 6.08 -2.07 -14.45
N PRO A 57 4.90 -1.53 -14.83
CA PRO A 57 4.79 -0.15 -15.34
C PRO A 57 5.11 0.86 -14.23
N VAL A 58 5.82 1.92 -14.60
CA VAL A 58 6.15 3.01 -13.70
C VAL A 58 6.07 4.36 -14.39
N ALA A 59 5.54 5.37 -13.68
CA ALA A 59 5.60 6.76 -14.07
C ALA A 59 6.37 7.57 -13.02
N VAL A 60 7.25 8.46 -13.49
CA VAL A 60 8.03 9.37 -12.65
C VAL A 60 7.66 10.81 -13.02
N PHE A 61 7.19 11.56 -12.05
CA PHE A 61 6.94 12.99 -12.15
C PHE A 61 8.04 13.70 -11.36
N HIS A 62 9.08 14.18 -12.04
CA HIS A 62 10.14 14.94 -11.40
C HIS A 62 9.78 16.43 -11.42
N GLY A 63 9.27 16.92 -10.29
CA GLY A 63 8.69 18.25 -10.18
C GLY A 63 9.68 19.39 -10.49
N ALA A 64 9.14 20.55 -10.89
CA ALA A 64 9.93 21.74 -11.23
C ALA A 64 10.68 22.32 -10.02
N LYS A 65 10.21 22.08 -8.79
CA LYS A 65 10.76 22.60 -7.54
C LYS A 65 11.33 21.45 -6.70
N ALA A 66 12.33 21.77 -5.86
CA ALA A 66 12.84 20.84 -4.85
C ALA A 66 11.74 20.45 -3.85
N GLY A 67 11.80 19.23 -3.33
CA GLY A 67 10.84 18.68 -2.37
C GLY A 67 11.08 17.20 -2.11
N PRO A 68 10.24 16.54 -1.30
CA PRO A 68 10.37 15.12 -0.99
C PRO A 68 9.99 14.24 -2.18
N THR A 69 10.36 12.96 -2.07
CA THR A 69 9.94 11.91 -3.01
C THR A 69 8.81 11.10 -2.37
N LEU A 70 7.64 11.07 -3.02
CA LEU A 70 6.50 10.27 -2.63
C LEU A 70 6.34 9.10 -3.61
N ALA A 71 6.28 7.87 -3.08
CA ALA A 71 5.92 6.69 -3.85
C ALA A 71 4.45 6.34 -3.64
N LEU A 72 3.71 6.12 -4.73
CA LEU A 72 2.35 5.62 -4.79
C LEU A 72 2.38 4.28 -5.51
N VAL A 73 2.00 3.22 -4.82
CA VAL A 73 2.09 1.85 -5.36
C VAL A 73 0.77 1.13 -5.18
N SER A 74 0.29 0.44 -6.21
CA SER A 74 -0.91 -0.39 -6.15
C SER A 74 -0.76 -1.69 -6.91
N GLY A 75 -1.78 -2.54 -6.86
CA GLY A 75 -1.85 -3.77 -7.62
C GLY A 75 -0.89 -4.86 -7.14
N ALA A 76 -0.54 -4.90 -5.86
CA ALA A 76 0.07 -6.07 -5.22
C ALA A 76 -0.85 -7.29 -5.36
N HIS A 77 -2.16 -7.06 -5.28
CA HIS A 77 -3.21 -7.95 -5.73
C HIS A 77 -3.81 -7.34 -7.02
N GLY A 78 -3.66 -8.03 -8.15
CA GLY A 78 -3.96 -7.47 -9.47
C GLY A 78 -5.45 -7.31 -9.77
N THR A 79 -6.32 -7.82 -8.91
CA THR A 79 -7.78 -7.76 -9.01
C THR A 79 -8.43 -6.71 -8.10
N GLU A 80 -7.64 -5.93 -7.37
CA GLU A 80 -8.08 -4.76 -6.59
C GLU A 80 -8.17 -3.52 -7.51
N TYR A 81 -9.08 -3.57 -8.49
CA TYR A 81 -9.10 -2.63 -9.61
C TYR A 81 -9.29 -1.17 -9.22
N ALA A 82 -10.02 -0.87 -8.13
CA ALA A 82 -10.25 0.52 -7.73
C ALA A 82 -8.93 1.28 -7.45
N SER A 83 -7.97 0.64 -6.77
CA SER A 83 -6.66 1.21 -6.46
C SER A 83 -5.79 1.39 -7.71
N ILE A 84 -5.84 0.43 -8.62
CA ILE A 84 -5.11 0.46 -9.90
C ILE A 84 -5.61 1.61 -10.77
N ILE A 85 -6.92 1.73 -10.96
CA ILE A 85 -7.55 2.80 -11.75
C ILE A 85 -7.37 4.17 -11.09
N ALA A 86 -7.32 4.23 -9.76
CA ALA A 86 -7.03 5.50 -9.07
C ALA A 86 -5.65 6.03 -9.43
N LEU A 87 -4.62 5.18 -9.46
CA LEU A 87 -3.26 5.58 -9.85
C LEU A 87 -3.15 5.86 -11.35
N GLU A 88 -3.86 5.12 -12.21
CA GLU A 88 -3.95 5.43 -13.64
C GLU A 88 -4.53 6.83 -13.87
N LYS A 89 -5.63 7.18 -13.19
CA LYS A 89 -6.21 8.53 -13.25
C LYS A 89 -5.24 9.60 -12.77
N LEU A 90 -4.51 9.35 -11.67
CA LEU A 90 -3.49 10.29 -11.17
C LEU A 90 -2.38 10.55 -12.19
N ILE A 91 -1.94 9.54 -12.94
CA ILE A 91 -0.95 9.71 -14.02
C ILE A 91 -1.44 10.71 -15.09
N GLY A 92 -2.75 10.76 -15.34
CA GLY A 92 -3.38 11.72 -16.25
C GLY A 92 -3.59 13.12 -15.65
N LEU A 93 -3.74 13.22 -14.32
CA LEU A 93 -4.08 14.47 -13.64
C LEU A 93 -2.86 15.30 -13.22
N LEU A 94 -1.73 14.66 -12.90
CA LEU A 94 -0.58 15.35 -12.36
C LEU A 94 0.18 16.15 -13.41
N ASN A 95 0.51 17.40 -13.05
CA ASN A 95 1.35 18.29 -13.84
C ASN A 95 2.71 18.47 -13.13
N PRO A 96 3.82 17.96 -13.70
CA PRO A 96 5.13 18.07 -13.06
C PRO A 96 5.60 19.51 -12.87
N ALA A 97 5.12 20.46 -13.67
CA ALA A 97 5.45 21.89 -13.51
C ALA A 97 4.91 22.49 -12.20
N GLU A 98 3.88 21.91 -11.61
CA GLU A 98 3.24 22.33 -10.36
C GLU A 98 3.73 21.55 -9.13
N ILE A 99 4.52 20.47 -9.34
CA ILE A 99 4.98 19.58 -8.28
C ILE A 99 6.28 20.11 -7.67
N SER A 100 6.35 20.04 -6.33
CA SER A 100 7.59 20.16 -5.57
C SER A 100 8.07 18.76 -5.14
N GLY A 101 9.30 18.39 -5.48
CA GLY A 101 9.82 17.04 -5.24
C GLY A 101 9.52 16.07 -6.38
N THR A 102 9.43 14.78 -6.07
CA THR A 102 9.23 13.74 -7.06
C THR A 102 8.05 12.84 -6.67
N VAL A 103 7.21 12.47 -7.62
CA VAL A 103 6.18 11.43 -7.42
C VAL A 103 6.52 10.23 -8.29
N ILE A 104 6.68 9.07 -7.65
CA ILE A 104 6.83 7.77 -8.30
C ILE A 104 5.46 7.09 -8.25
N ILE A 105 4.92 6.69 -9.39
CA ILE A 105 3.65 5.96 -9.46
C ILE A 105 3.88 4.59 -10.10
N VAL A 106 3.57 3.53 -9.35
CA VAL A 106 3.54 2.15 -9.83
C VAL A 106 2.08 1.69 -9.76
N PRO A 107 1.32 1.81 -10.86
CA PRO A 107 -0.12 1.55 -10.82
C PRO A 107 -0.48 0.07 -10.69
N LEU A 108 0.41 -0.83 -11.09
CA LEU A 108 0.15 -2.27 -11.09
C LEU A 108 1.47 -3.04 -10.94
N VAL A 109 1.67 -3.67 -9.79
CA VAL A 109 2.89 -4.47 -9.53
C VAL A 109 2.74 -5.91 -10.02
N ASN A 110 1.59 -6.54 -9.77
CA ASN A 110 1.34 -7.96 -10.06
C ASN A 110 0.60 -8.12 -11.38
N ILE A 111 1.33 -7.97 -12.50
CA ILE A 111 0.77 -8.06 -13.86
C ILE A 111 0.06 -9.39 -14.12
N PRO A 112 0.63 -10.57 -13.79
CA PRO A 112 -0.05 -11.83 -14.06
C PRO A 112 -1.38 -12.01 -13.31
N SER A 113 -1.46 -11.50 -12.06
CA SER A 113 -2.71 -11.51 -11.29
C SER A 113 -3.80 -10.70 -12.00
N PHE A 114 -3.45 -9.51 -12.51
CA PHE A 114 -4.37 -8.65 -13.25
C PHE A 114 -4.84 -9.30 -14.56
N GLU A 115 -3.92 -9.77 -15.39
CA GLU A 115 -4.22 -10.34 -16.70
C GLU A 115 -5.05 -11.62 -16.61
N GLN A 116 -4.76 -12.48 -15.60
CA GLN A 116 -5.45 -13.75 -15.41
C GLN A 116 -6.65 -13.64 -14.44
N LYS A 117 -6.92 -12.43 -13.90
CA LYS A 117 -7.99 -12.19 -12.90
C LYS A 117 -7.89 -13.15 -11.71
N THR A 118 -6.66 -13.33 -11.20
CA THR A 118 -6.40 -14.24 -10.08
C THR A 118 -6.33 -13.43 -8.79
N PRO A 119 -7.30 -13.58 -7.86
CA PRO A 119 -7.32 -12.83 -6.63
C PRO A 119 -6.15 -13.23 -5.70
N HIS A 120 -5.71 -12.27 -4.89
CA HIS A 120 -4.77 -12.41 -3.77
C HIS A 120 -3.35 -12.89 -4.10
N ILE A 121 -3.13 -13.60 -5.20
CA ILE A 121 -1.84 -14.24 -5.51
C ILE A 121 -1.35 -13.94 -6.94
N ASN A 122 -0.06 -14.14 -7.16
CA ASN A 122 0.50 -14.24 -8.50
C ASN A 122 0.31 -15.67 -9.02
N PRO A 123 -0.43 -15.89 -10.13
CA PRO A 123 -0.67 -17.24 -10.66
C PRO A 123 0.58 -17.95 -11.20
N VAL A 124 1.67 -17.22 -11.44
CA VAL A 124 2.93 -17.81 -11.93
C VAL A 124 3.62 -18.64 -10.85
N ASP A 125 3.55 -18.22 -9.59
CA ASP A 125 4.27 -18.88 -8.49
C ASP A 125 3.40 -19.16 -7.25
N GLY A 126 2.11 -18.80 -7.29
CA GLY A 126 1.14 -19.04 -6.22
C GLY A 126 1.38 -18.20 -4.96
N LYS A 127 2.21 -17.15 -5.01
CA LYS A 127 2.57 -16.32 -3.86
C LYS A 127 1.74 -15.03 -3.81
N SER A 128 1.37 -14.60 -2.59
CA SER A 128 0.85 -13.26 -2.35
C SER A 128 2.02 -12.28 -2.29
N MET A 129 2.06 -11.32 -3.22
CA MET A 129 3.15 -10.33 -3.26
C MET A 129 3.26 -9.56 -1.95
N ASN A 130 2.15 -9.18 -1.35
CA ASN A 130 2.10 -8.47 -0.08
C ASN A 130 2.39 -9.38 1.14
N ARG A 131 3.19 -10.43 0.95
CA ARG A 131 3.78 -11.30 1.98
C ARG A 131 5.25 -11.59 1.70
N MET A 132 5.76 -11.14 0.53
CA MET A 132 7.08 -11.51 0.04
C MET A 132 8.12 -10.39 0.11
N TYR A 133 7.74 -9.17 0.51
CA TYR A 133 8.71 -8.10 0.73
C TYR A 133 9.68 -8.39 1.89
N PRO A 134 10.94 -7.96 1.82
CA PRO A 134 11.56 -7.09 0.80
C PRO A 134 11.94 -7.80 -0.50
N GLY A 135 11.67 -9.08 -0.64
CA GLY A 135 11.99 -9.89 -1.81
C GLY A 135 13.45 -10.33 -1.90
N LYS A 136 13.78 -11.07 -2.94
CA LYS A 136 15.13 -11.54 -3.27
C LYS A 136 15.26 -11.87 -4.76
N MET A 137 16.44 -11.65 -5.35
CA MET A 137 16.65 -11.83 -6.78
C MET A 137 16.78 -13.29 -7.22
N ASP A 138 17.19 -14.17 -6.33
CA ASP A 138 17.34 -15.62 -6.57
C ASP A 138 16.04 -16.42 -6.35
N GLY A 139 14.92 -15.73 -6.13
CA GLY A 139 13.62 -16.32 -5.88
C GLY A 139 12.74 -16.46 -7.13
N THR A 140 11.45 -16.69 -6.89
CA THR A 140 10.41 -16.74 -7.93
C THR A 140 10.08 -15.34 -8.47
N GLN A 141 9.18 -15.24 -9.45
CA GLN A 141 8.79 -13.97 -10.05
C GLN A 141 8.31 -12.95 -9.00
N THR A 142 7.47 -13.38 -8.05
CA THR A 142 7.00 -12.52 -6.95
C THR A 142 8.14 -12.06 -6.04
N ASP A 143 9.10 -12.94 -5.70
CA ASP A 143 10.27 -12.57 -4.90
C ASP A 143 11.12 -11.52 -5.61
N ARG A 144 11.39 -11.69 -6.91
CA ARG A 144 12.20 -10.75 -7.71
C ARG A 144 11.49 -9.42 -7.90
N ALA A 145 10.18 -9.45 -8.18
CA ALA A 145 9.35 -8.24 -8.29
C ALA A 145 9.38 -7.44 -6.98
N SER A 146 9.14 -8.10 -5.84
CA SER A 146 9.20 -7.47 -4.51
C SER A 146 10.58 -6.87 -4.21
N PHE A 147 11.66 -7.57 -4.60
CA PHE A 147 13.02 -7.05 -4.44
C PHE A 147 13.26 -5.79 -5.27
N LEU A 148 12.85 -5.80 -6.54
CA LEU A 148 13.04 -4.65 -7.43
C LEU A 148 12.21 -3.44 -7.02
N ILE A 149 10.96 -3.64 -6.56
CA ILE A 149 10.15 -2.56 -5.97
C ILE A 149 10.84 -2.03 -4.70
N THR A 150 11.37 -2.89 -3.84
CA THR A 150 12.12 -2.45 -2.66
C THR A 150 13.32 -1.58 -3.06
N LYS A 151 14.13 -2.03 -4.03
CA LYS A 151 15.36 -1.33 -4.44
C LYS A 151 15.12 -0.06 -5.23
N GLN A 152 14.16 -0.09 -6.17
CA GLN A 152 14.01 1.00 -7.13
C GLN A 152 12.92 2.00 -6.73
N VAL A 153 12.01 1.63 -5.81
CA VAL A 153 10.94 2.51 -5.36
C VAL A 153 11.08 2.84 -3.87
N VAL A 154 11.05 1.84 -2.99
CA VAL A 154 11.08 2.07 -1.53
C VAL A 154 12.38 2.75 -1.08
N GLU A 155 13.54 2.29 -1.57
CA GLU A 155 14.83 2.89 -1.16
C GLU A 155 15.03 4.32 -1.70
N GLN A 156 14.32 4.69 -2.78
CA GLN A 156 14.42 6.02 -3.38
C GLN A 156 13.38 7.03 -2.86
N CYS A 157 12.31 6.59 -2.19
CA CYS A 157 11.30 7.52 -1.68
C CYS A 157 11.62 8.01 -0.26
N ASP A 158 11.00 9.14 0.11
CA ASP A 158 10.96 9.66 1.47
C ASP A 158 9.67 9.25 2.18
N HIS A 159 8.58 9.10 1.44
CA HIS A 159 7.25 8.70 1.92
C HIS A 159 6.63 7.69 0.95
N LEU A 160 5.75 6.82 1.45
CA LEU A 160 5.08 5.81 0.63
C LEU A 160 3.60 5.67 0.99
N ILE A 161 2.76 5.50 -0.04
CA ILE A 161 1.37 5.05 0.11
C ILE A 161 1.24 3.72 -0.65
N ASP A 162 0.84 2.68 0.07
CA ASP A 162 0.49 1.35 -0.43
C ASP A 162 -1.02 1.30 -0.63
N LEU A 163 -1.47 1.32 -1.90
CA LEU A 163 -2.90 1.39 -2.22
C LEU A 163 -3.43 0.00 -2.52
N HIS A 164 -4.47 -0.34 -1.81
CA HIS A 164 -5.24 -1.57 -1.94
C HIS A 164 -6.72 -1.31 -2.20
N GLY A 165 -7.48 -2.37 -2.42
CA GLY A 165 -8.93 -2.27 -2.63
C GLY A 165 -9.63 -3.60 -2.41
N GLY A 166 -10.96 -3.62 -2.61
CA GLY A 166 -11.73 -4.85 -2.53
C GLY A 166 -11.41 -5.78 -3.70
N ASP A 167 -10.81 -6.92 -3.41
CA ASP A 167 -10.60 -8.01 -4.37
C ASP A 167 -11.94 -8.62 -4.81
N LEU A 168 -11.93 -9.60 -5.71
CA LEU A 168 -13.14 -10.18 -6.34
C LEU A 168 -14.18 -10.68 -5.34
N ASP A 169 -13.78 -11.08 -4.15
CA ASP A 169 -14.61 -11.59 -3.07
C ASP A 169 -14.72 -10.66 -1.86
N GLU A 170 -14.18 -9.43 -1.94
CA GLU A 170 -14.06 -8.51 -0.82
C GLU A 170 -14.95 -7.27 -0.98
N SER A 171 -15.72 -6.95 0.04
CA SER A 171 -16.44 -5.68 0.16
C SER A 171 -15.89 -4.91 1.35
N LEU A 172 -15.12 -3.84 1.07
CA LEU A 172 -14.38 -3.09 2.07
C LEU A 172 -15.05 -1.74 2.39
N ARG A 173 -15.30 -1.47 3.66
CA ARG A 173 -15.45 -0.08 4.12
C ARG A 173 -14.13 0.65 3.84
N PRO A 174 -14.08 1.79 3.16
CA PRO A 174 -12.82 2.52 2.99
C PRO A 174 -12.16 2.84 4.33
N TYR A 175 -10.87 2.47 4.49
CA TYR A 175 -10.08 2.70 5.71
C TYR A 175 -8.60 2.81 5.40
N SER A 176 -7.83 3.31 6.39
CA SER A 176 -6.37 3.38 6.33
C SER A 176 -5.74 2.56 7.45
N TYR A 177 -4.48 2.14 7.24
CA TYR A 177 -3.63 1.60 8.31
C TYR A 177 -2.58 2.63 8.71
N TRP A 178 -2.51 2.88 10.01
CA TRP A 178 -1.43 3.61 10.65
C TRP A 178 -0.53 2.65 11.42
N THR A 179 0.63 2.33 10.85
CA THR A 179 1.62 1.44 11.48
C THR A 179 2.55 2.25 12.37
N LYS A 180 2.60 1.85 13.65
CA LYS A 180 3.49 2.41 14.66
C LYS A 180 4.65 1.45 14.88
N ILE A 181 5.88 1.91 14.60
CA ILE A 181 7.11 1.11 14.82
C ILE A 181 7.87 1.54 16.07
N GLY A 182 7.43 2.61 16.76
CA GLY A 182 8.04 3.16 17.95
C GLY A 182 9.11 4.23 17.65
N ASN A 183 9.18 4.75 16.43
CA ASN A 183 9.93 5.95 16.09
C ASN A 183 8.96 7.15 16.08
N GLU A 184 8.99 7.97 17.14
CA GLU A 184 8.04 9.05 17.37
C GLU A 184 7.89 10.00 16.18
N ARG A 185 8.99 10.40 15.56
CA ARG A 185 8.96 11.30 14.41
C ARG A 185 8.27 10.65 13.21
N GLN A 186 8.64 9.42 12.90
CA GLN A 186 8.08 8.67 11.78
C GLN A 186 6.61 8.33 12.02
N ASP A 187 6.28 7.83 13.21
CA ASP A 187 4.92 7.47 13.61
C ASP A 187 4.00 8.68 13.55
N LYS A 188 4.50 9.88 13.96
CA LYS A 188 3.76 11.15 13.85
C LYS A 188 3.48 11.51 12.39
N ILE A 189 4.48 11.46 11.50
CA ILE A 189 4.29 11.79 10.08
C ILE A 189 3.29 10.83 9.44
N SER A 190 3.42 9.51 9.68
CA SER A 190 2.46 8.52 9.18
C SER A 190 1.04 8.76 9.70
N ARG A 191 0.90 9.16 10.97
CA ARG A 191 -0.41 9.56 11.52
C ARG A 191 -1.01 10.77 10.80
N GLU A 192 -0.22 11.78 10.57
CA GLU A 192 -0.67 12.98 9.83
C GLU A 192 -1.00 12.66 8.36
N MET A 193 -0.27 11.70 7.75
CA MET A 193 -0.58 11.21 6.40
C MET A 193 -1.93 10.49 6.33
N VAL A 194 -2.30 9.59 7.29
CA VAL A 194 -3.61 8.94 7.28
C VAL A 194 -4.74 9.95 7.50
N LEU A 195 -4.54 10.93 8.37
CA LEU A 195 -5.53 12.01 8.59
C LEU A 195 -5.71 12.87 7.33
N ALA A 196 -4.61 13.20 6.66
CA ALA A 196 -4.63 13.97 5.40
C ALA A 196 -5.18 13.14 4.23
N PHE A 197 -5.06 11.81 4.25
CA PHE A 197 -5.62 10.96 3.20
C PHE A 197 -7.15 11.03 3.13
N GLY A 198 -7.81 11.16 4.28
CA GLY A 198 -9.22 11.49 4.32
C GLY A 198 -10.18 10.30 4.46
N LEU A 199 -9.70 9.07 4.69
CA LEU A 199 -10.55 7.93 5.06
C LEU A 199 -10.79 7.95 6.57
N ASP A 200 -12.05 8.04 6.98
CA ASP A 200 -12.46 8.30 8.37
C ASP A 200 -12.20 7.14 9.34
N HIS A 201 -12.04 5.90 8.86
CA HIS A 201 -11.70 4.74 9.67
C HIS A 201 -10.19 4.46 9.57
N ILE A 202 -9.51 4.37 10.72
CA ILE A 202 -8.06 4.19 10.77
C ILE A 202 -7.70 3.04 11.70
N ILE A 203 -7.11 1.99 11.15
CA ILE A 203 -6.61 0.83 11.90
C ILE A 203 -5.23 1.15 12.45
N ILE A 204 -5.05 1.03 13.76
CA ILE A 204 -3.76 1.18 14.43
C ILE A 204 -3.05 -0.18 14.44
N VAL A 205 -1.87 -0.23 13.82
CA VAL A 205 -1.05 -1.44 13.75
C VAL A 205 0.22 -1.25 14.57
N THR A 206 0.51 -2.21 15.46
CA THR A 206 1.66 -2.13 16.39
C THR A 206 2.52 -3.39 16.38
N ASP A 207 2.11 -4.43 15.66
CA ASP A 207 2.68 -5.78 15.66
C ASP A 207 3.51 -6.11 14.41
N ARG A 208 3.77 -5.12 13.57
CA ARG A 208 4.61 -5.32 12.38
C ARG A 208 6.06 -5.59 12.75
N PRO A 209 6.77 -6.44 11.99
CA PRO A 209 8.21 -6.64 12.16
C PRO A 209 8.96 -5.32 12.12
N LYS A 210 9.97 -5.17 12.99
CA LYS A 210 10.86 -3.99 13.03
C LYS A 210 12.18 -4.22 12.28
N ASP A 211 12.52 -5.47 12.00
CA ASP A 211 13.67 -5.83 11.19
C ASP A 211 13.35 -5.62 9.69
N PRO A 212 14.14 -4.83 8.96
CA PRO A 212 13.97 -4.62 7.52
C PRO A 212 14.00 -5.91 6.67
N GLN A 213 14.68 -6.96 7.15
CA GLN A 213 14.76 -8.25 6.45
C GLN A 213 13.56 -9.16 6.76
N ALA A 214 12.83 -8.89 7.84
CA ALA A 214 11.64 -9.61 8.25
C ALA A 214 10.34 -8.92 7.83
N SER A 215 10.41 -7.79 7.14
CA SER A 215 9.23 -7.12 6.59
C SER A 215 8.54 -8.03 5.57
N ARG A 216 7.20 -8.00 5.51
CA ARG A 216 6.41 -8.85 4.62
C ARG A 216 5.50 -8.05 3.70
N TYR A 217 5.15 -6.84 4.12
CA TYR A 217 4.25 -5.92 3.45
C TYR A 217 5.05 -4.77 2.85
N LEU A 218 4.57 -4.18 1.77
CA LEU A 218 5.25 -3.06 1.13
C LEU A 218 5.38 -1.86 2.08
N GLU A 219 4.29 -1.47 2.71
CA GLU A 219 4.26 -0.40 3.72
C GLU A 219 5.24 -0.68 4.87
N ASN A 220 5.26 -1.92 5.42
CA ASN A 220 6.19 -2.30 6.48
C ASN A 220 7.66 -2.29 5.99
N THR A 221 7.90 -2.60 4.74
CA THR A 221 9.24 -2.51 4.13
C THR A 221 9.73 -1.07 4.09
N ALA A 222 8.85 -0.11 3.84
CA ALA A 222 9.18 1.31 3.91
C ALA A 222 9.37 1.78 5.37
N THR A 223 8.46 1.43 6.29
CA THR A 223 8.56 1.86 7.70
C THR A 223 9.82 1.35 8.39
N THR A 224 10.22 0.09 8.14
CA THR A 224 11.46 -0.48 8.71
C THR A 224 12.74 0.16 8.14
N ARG A 225 12.65 0.90 7.04
CA ARG A 225 13.74 1.68 6.42
C ARG A 225 13.68 3.17 6.76
N GLY A 226 12.90 3.54 7.78
CA GLY A 226 12.80 4.93 8.25
C GLY A 226 11.91 5.81 7.37
N LYS A 227 11.10 5.22 6.47
CA LYS A 227 10.20 5.96 5.57
C LYS A 227 8.80 6.01 6.17
N PRO A 228 8.26 7.18 6.54
CA PRO A 228 6.85 7.30 6.87
C PRO A 228 5.99 6.75 5.73
N SER A 229 5.09 5.83 6.06
CA SER A 229 4.22 5.20 5.06
C SER A 229 2.87 4.80 5.66
N ILE A 230 1.89 4.66 4.78
CA ILE A 230 0.53 4.25 5.12
C ILE A 230 0.04 3.23 4.10
N THR A 231 -0.89 2.37 4.53
CA THR A 231 -1.70 1.55 3.62
C THR A 231 -3.13 2.09 3.61
N VAL A 232 -3.76 2.08 2.45
CA VAL A 232 -5.14 2.55 2.27
C VAL A 232 -5.94 1.51 1.48
N GLU A 233 -7.20 1.36 1.86
CA GLU A 233 -8.11 0.37 1.30
C GLU A 233 -9.42 1.02 0.87
N ALA A 234 -9.81 0.86 -0.40
CA ALA A 234 -11.15 1.20 -0.87
C ALA A 234 -11.51 0.36 -2.10
N GLY A 235 -12.67 -0.30 -2.06
CA GLY A 235 -13.11 -1.13 -3.17
C GLY A 235 -14.19 -2.14 -2.79
N HIS A 236 -14.81 -2.71 -3.80
CA HIS A 236 -15.90 -3.67 -3.65
C HIS A 236 -15.90 -4.67 -4.80
N ALA A 237 -15.72 -5.95 -4.50
CA ALA A 237 -15.91 -7.10 -5.39
C ALA A 237 -15.23 -6.95 -6.77
N GLY A 238 -14.00 -6.39 -6.80
CA GLY A 238 -13.28 -6.13 -8.05
C GLY A 238 -14.01 -5.18 -9.00
N THR A 239 -14.89 -4.31 -8.50
CA THR A 239 -15.55 -3.27 -9.30
C THR A 239 -14.74 -1.97 -9.32
N VAL A 240 -15.10 -1.06 -10.23
CA VAL A 240 -14.47 0.27 -10.38
C VAL A 240 -15.53 1.33 -10.08
N GLU A 241 -15.99 1.35 -8.82
CA GLU A 241 -16.98 2.34 -8.40
C GLU A 241 -16.34 3.71 -8.25
N ALA A 242 -17.03 4.74 -8.75
CA ALA A 242 -16.50 6.10 -8.77
C ALA A 242 -16.21 6.63 -7.36
N GLU A 243 -17.00 6.23 -6.38
CA GLU A 243 -16.80 6.60 -4.97
C GLU A 243 -15.45 6.12 -4.43
N ASP A 244 -15.16 4.81 -4.58
CA ASP A 244 -13.94 4.19 -4.10
C ASP A 244 -12.71 4.74 -4.85
N VAL A 245 -12.78 4.84 -6.18
CA VAL A 245 -11.69 5.40 -7.00
C VAL A 245 -11.42 6.86 -6.65
N ASN A 246 -12.46 7.70 -6.51
CA ASN A 246 -12.28 9.11 -6.18
C ASN A 246 -11.77 9.31 -4.75
N ALA A 247 -12.16 8.46 -3.79
CA ALA A 247 -11.61 8.50 -2.43
C ALA A 247 -10.09 8.30 -2.45
N LEU A 248 -9.59 7.31 -3.22
CA LEU A 248 -8.16 7.05 -3.37
C LEU A 248 -7.42 8.17 -4.11
N VAL A 249 -7.96 8.68 -5.22
CA VAL A 249 -7.37 9.81 -5.97
C VAL A 249 -7.27 11.05 -5.10
N ASN A 250 -8.38 11.44 -4.46
CA ASN A 250 -8.44 12.64 -3.62
C ASN A 250 -7.53 12.51 -2.39
N GLY A 251 -7.45 11.31 -1.81
CA GLY A 251 -6.56 11.02 -0.70
C GLY A 251 -5.08 11.20 -1.06
N CYS A 252 -4.65 10.67 -2.20
CA CYS A 252 -3.29 10.87 -2.69
C CYS A 252 -2.97 12.35 -2.92
N LEU A 253 -3.86 13.10 -3.59
CA LEU A 253 -3.70 14.54 -3.81
C LEU A 253 -3.66 15.31 -2.50
N SER A 254 -4.46 14.93 -1.51
CA SER A 254 -4.48 15.56 -0.19
C SER A 254 -3.18 15.31 0.58
N VAL A 255 -2.63 14.09 0.56
CA VAL A 255 -1.31 13.80 1.15
C VAL A 255 -0.20 14.57 0.43
N MET A 256 -0.25 14.71 -0.91
CA MET A 256 0.70 15.57 -1.64
C MET A 256 0.65 17.03 -1.16
N ARG A 257 -0.53 17.57 -0.87
CA ARG A 257 -0.69 18.92 -0.29
C ARG A 257 -0.14 18.99 1.14
N TYR A 258 -0.40 17.97 1.97
CA TYR A 258 0.17 17.87 3.31
C TYR A 258 1.70 17.89 3.27
N LEU A 259 2.31 17.12 2.37
CA LEU A 259 3.77 17.06 2.17
C LEU A 259 4.33 18.29 1.44
N LYS A 260 3.50 19.30 1.13
CA LYS A 260 3.88 20.50 0.37
C LYS A 260 4.40 20.23 -1.04
N MET A 261 3.97 19.11 -1.62
CA MET A 261 4.33 18.72 -2.98
C MET A 261 3.38 19.27 -4.04
N ALA A 262 2.15 19.60 -3.69
CA ALA A 262 1.13 20.17 -4.56
C ALA A 262 0.54 21.46 -3.95
N PRO A 263 0.00 22.39 -4.76
CA PRO A 263 -0.63 23.60 -4.26
C PRO A 263 -1.94 23.29 -3.52
N GLY A 264 -2.33 24.19 -2.62
CA GLY A 264 -3.56 24.10 -1.82
C GLY A 264 -3.34 23.50 -0.41
N SER A 265 -4.44 23.33 0.32
CA SER A 265 -4.45 22.77 1.67
C SER A 265 -4.90 21.31 1.63
N PRO A 266 -4.38 20.44 2.51
CA PRO A 266 -4.89 19.08 2.65
C PRO A 266 -6.32 19.10 3.22
N SER A 267 -7.08 18.07 2.85
CA SER A 267 -8.36 17.74 3.50
C SER A 267 -8.03 16.85 4.69
N VAL A 268 -8.10 17.37 5.91
CA VAL A 268 -7.77 16.62 7.12
C VAL A 268 -9.04 16.18 7.83
N ILE A 269 -9.09 14.93 8.31
CA ILE A 269 -10.23 14.42 9.07
C ILE A 269 -10.21 15.01 10.47
N ASP A 270 -11.32 15.61 10.88
CA ASP A 270 -11.48 16.17 12.23
C ASP A 270 -11.89 15.12 13.28
N HIS A 271 -12.67 14.11 12.86
CA HIS A 271 -13.24 13.09 13.74
C HIS A 271 -12.95 11.67 13.23
N PRO A 272 -11.69 11.18 13.30
CA PRO A 272 -11.35 9.85 12.87
C PRO A 272 -11.91 8.79 13.82
N VAL A 273 -12.34 7.66 13.25
CA VAL A 273 -12.71 6.45 13.98
C VAL A 273 -11.46 5.57 14.10
N TRP A 274 -10.88 5.53 15.27
CA TRP A 274 -9.70 4.72 15.53
C TRP A 274 -10.09 3.28 15.83
N ILE A 275 -9.49 2.34 15.07
CA ILE A 275 -9.68 0.89 15.22
C ILE A 275 -8.46 0.33 15.92
N GLU A 276 -8.62 -0.17 17.13
CA GLU A 276 -7.52 -0.70 17.95
C GLU A 276 -7.22 -2.19 17.66
N LYS A 277 -8.23 -2.91 17.17
CA LYS A 277 -8.14 -4.33 16.89
C LYS A 277 -9.10 -4.71 15.77
N VAL A 278 -8.68 -5.61 14.92
CA VAL A 278 -9.55 -6.27 13.93
C VAL A 278 -9.78 -7.72 14.37
N VAL A 279 -11.03 -8.14 14.42
CA VAL A 279 -11.42 -9.51 14.76
C VAL A 279 -12.05 -10.16 13.54
N THR A 280 -11.45 -11.25 13.07
CA THR A 280 -11.93 -12.03 11.93
C THR A 280 -13.02 -13.01 12.37
N LEU A 281 -14.14 -12.98 11.66
CA LEU A 281 -15.16 -14.01 11.70
C LEU A 281 -14.98 -14.94 10.50
N ALA A 282 -14.59 -16.19 10.75
CA ALA A 282 -14.43 -17.22 9.72
C ALA A 282 -15.66 -18.15 9.66
N SER A 283 -15.90 -18.74 8.50
CA SER A 283 -16.95 -19.75 8.34
C SER A 283 -16.55 -21.09 8.95
N GLU A 284 -17.46 -21.71 9.68
CA GLU A 284 -17.29 -23.08 10.19
C GLU A 284 -17.77 -24.15 9.19
N GLN A 285 -18.41 -23.72 8.10
CA GLN A 285 -19.03 -24.60 7.10
C GLN A 285 -18.68 -24.16 5.67
N THR A 286 -18.72 -25.13 4.77
CA THR A 286 -18.68 -24.89 3.32
C THR A 286 -20.10 -24.87 2.78
N GLY A 287 -20.42 -23.88 1.93
CA GLY A 287 -21.77 -23.76 1.35
C GLY A 287 -21.99 -22.42 0.65
N VAL A 288 -23.21 -21.93 0.68
CA VAL A 288 -23.65 -20.69 0.05
C VAL A 288 -23.85 -19.63 1.13
N PHE A 289 -23.09 -18.56 1.06
CA PHE A 289 -23.13 -17.45 2.03
C PHE A 289 -24.16 -16.39 1.64
N TYR A 290 -24.90 -15.93 2.62
CA TYR A 290 -25.87 -14.84 2.52
C TYR A 290 -25.53 -13.75 3.55
N PRO A 291 -24.98 -12.60 3.14
CA PRO A 291 -24.76 -11.49 4.05
C PRO A 291 -26.08 -10.84 4.45
N LEU A 292 -26.21 -10.43 5.71
CA LEU A 292 -27.33 -9.66 6.26
C LEU A 292 -26.96 -8.23 6.60
N VAL A 293 -25.67 -7.90 6.53
CA VAL A 293 -25.11 -6.57 6.75
C VAL A 293 -24.22 -6.17 5.59
N ARG A 294 -23.85 -4.91 5.52
CA ARG A 294 -22.95 -4.37 4.50
C ARG A 294 -21.67 -3.86 5.13
N ARG A 295 -20.64 -3.60 4.29
CA ARG A 295 -19.43 -2.87 4.69
C ARG A 295 -19.83 -1.58 5.40
N GLY A 296 -19.19 -1.24 6.51
CA GLY A 296 -19.45 -0.05 7.31
C GLY A 296 -20.63 -0.17 8.30
N THR A 297 -21.33 -1.31 8.34
CA THR A 297 -22.39 -1.52 9.35
C THR A 297 -21.77 -1.65 10.74
N TYR A 298 -22.30 -0.88 11.72
CA TYR A 298 -21.96 -1.05 13.14
C TYR A 298 -22.77 -2.23 13.70
N VAL A 299 -22.09 -3.12 14.40
CA VAL A 299 -22.66 -4.36 14.93
C VAL A 299 -22.40 -4.49 16.43
N GLU A 300 -23.33 -5.12 17.13
CA GLU A 300 -23.14 -5.56 18.51
C GLU A 300 -22.64 -7.00 18.56
N GLN A 301 -21.96 -7.36 19.66
CA GLN A 301 -21.56 -8.76 19.87
C GLN A 301 -22.78 -9.69 19.85
N GLY A 302 -22.69 -10.80 19.10
CA GLY A 302 -23.77 -11.76 18.92
C GLY A 302 -24.77 -11.41 17.81
N MET A 303 -24.74 -10.19 17.26
CA MET A 303 -25.60 -9.81 16.14
C MET A 303 -25.35 -10.72 14.94
N LYS A 304 -26.41 -11.23 14.32
CA LYS A 304 -26.33 -12.07 13.13
C LYS A 304 -25.96 -11.21 11.92
N VAL A 305 -24.80 -11.48 11.34
CA VAL A 305 -24.24 -10.72 10.20
C VAL A 305 -24.42 -11.44 8.86
N GLY A 306 -24.78 -12.72 8.91
CA GLY A 306 -25.03 -13.56 7.74
C GLY A 306 -25.37 -14.99 8.12
N TYR A 307 -25.50 -15.84 7.13
CA TYR A 307 -25.65 -17.29 7.32
C TYR A 307 -25.12 -18.04 6.11
N VAL A 308 -24.78 -19.31 6.32
CA VAL A 308 -24.36 -20.24 5.27
C VAL A 308 -25.40 -21.36 5.15
N THR A 309 -25.80 -21.67 3.91
CA THR A 309 -26.67 -22.82 3.62
C THR A 309 -25.89 -23.94 2.96
N ASP A 310 -26.41 -25.16 3.01
CA ASP A 310 -26.00 -26.19 2.06
C ASP A 310 -26.50 -25.84 0.64
N TYR A 311 -26.16 -26.68 -0.35
CA TYR A 311 -26.56 -26.45 -1.75
C TYR A 311 -28.02 -26.68 -2.06
N LEU A 312 -28.82 -27.09 -1.05
CA LEU A 312 -30.28 -27.29 -1.13
C LEU A 312 -31.03 -26.19 -0.36
N GLY A 313 -30.31 -25.19 0.18
CA GLY A 313 -30.89 -24.00 0.86
C GLY A 313 -31.15 -24.19 2.36
N LYS A 314 -30.76 -25.31 2.97
CA LYS A 314 -30.89 -25.52 4.42
C LYS A 314 -29.75 -24.74 5.12
N THR A 315 -30.10 -23.84 6.07
CA THR A 315 -29.11 -23.16 6.91
C THR A 315 -28.32 -24.17 7.73
N ILE A 316 -26.98 -24.11 7.60
CA ILE A 316 -26.02 -24.99 8.29
C ILE A 316 -25.08 -24.23 9.22
N PHE A 317 -24.99 -22.87 9.09
CA PHE A 317 -24.22 -22.03 9.96
C PHE A 317 -24.83 -20.62 10.04
N GLU A 318 -24.91 -20.06 11.23
CA GLU A 318 -25.25 -18.66 11.46
C GLU A 318 -24.00 -17.85 11.82
N ALA A 319 -23.62 -16.91 10.97
CA ALA A 319 -22.51 -16.03 11.19
C ALA A 319 -22.91 -14.90 12.15
N ARG A 320 -22.32 -14.87 13.34
CA ARG A 320 -22.60 -13.86 14.39
C ARG A 320 -21.33 -13.07 14.71
N ALA A 321 -21.48 -11.77 14.88
CA ALA A 321 -20.39 -10.86 15.24
C ALA A 321 -19.71 -11.32 16.56
N PRO A 322 -18.39 -11.62 16.55
CA PRO A 322 -17.69 -12.07 17.75
C PRO A 322 -17.47 -10.93 18.77
N VAL A 323 -17.53 -9.69 18.32
CA VAL A 323 -17.33 -8.47 19.10
C VAL A 323 -18.26 -7.36 18.61
N ALA A 324 -18.48 -6.34 19.41
CA ALA A 324 -19.07 -5.08 18.97
C ALA A 324 -18.04 -4.27 18.16
N GLY A 325 -18.49 -3.57 17.10
CA GLY A 325 -17.61 -2.78 16.27
C GLY A 325 -18.18 -2.44 14.89
N VAL A 326 -17.34 -2.12 13.93
CA VAL A 326 -17.72 -1.80 12.55
C VAL A 326 -17.26 -2.90 11.60
N VAL A 327 -18.11 -3.28 10.67
CA VAL A 327 -17.78 -4.24 9.59
C VAL A 327 -16.85 -3.55 8.59
N LEU A 328 -15.54 -3.80 8.70
CA LEU A 328 -14.52 -3.28 7.78
C LEU A 328 -14.50 -4.05 6.47
N TYR A 329 -14.64 -5.35 6.55
CA TYR A 329 -14.71 -6.28 5.42
C TYR A 329 -15.92 -7.22 5.60
N ILE A 330 -16.59 -7.53 4.51
CA ILE A 330 -17.54 -8.64 4.42
C ILE A 330 -17.38 -9.34 3.08
N CYS A 331 -17.46 -10.68 3.08
CA CYS A 331 -17.42 -11.48 1.86
C CYS A 331 -18.51 -11.02 0.89
N ALA A 332 -18.14 -10.68 -0.34
CA ALA A 332 -19.01 -10.09 -1.35
C ALA A 332 -19.66 -11.16 -2.25
N VAL A 333 -19.21 -12.41 -2.20
CA VAL A 333 -19.65 -13.50 -3.08
C VAL A 333 -20.33 -14.62 -2.30
N PRO A 334 -21.25 -15.37 -2.93
CA PRO A 334 -21.94 -16.45 -2.24
C PRO A 334 -21.07 -17.69 -1.99
N SER A 335 -19.94 -17.85 -2.70
CA SER A 335 -19.05 -18.99 -2.50
C SER A 335 -18.35 -18.90 -1.15
N MET A 336 -18.57 -19.88 -0.29
CA MET A 336 -17.98 -19.92 1.06
C MET A 336 -17.37 -21.28 1.34
N THR A 337 -16.12 -21.31 1.77
CA THR A 337 -15.47 -22.53 2.24
C THR A 337 -15.22 -22.47 3.74
N LYS A 338 -15.20 -23.62 4.39
CA LYS A 338 -14.83 -23.69 5.82
C LYS A 338 -13.45 -23.08 6.05
N GLY A 339 -13.35 -22.19 7.02
CA GLY A 339 -12.15 -21.44 7.35
C GLY A 339 -11.98 -20.13 6.58
N ALA A 340 -12.76 -19.89 5.51
CA ALA A 340 -12.70 -18.61 4.78
C ALA A 340 -13.30 -17.47 5.63
N THR A 341 -12.80 -16.27 5.43
CA THR A 341 -13.25 -15.06 6.13
C THR A 341 -14.65 -14.66 5.66
N ILE A 342 -15.57 -14.54 6.60
CA ILE A 342 -16.91 -13.97 6.38
C ILE A 342 -16.86 -12.45 6.56
N ALA A 343 -16.27 -11.99 7.66
CA ALA A 343 -16.17 -10.57 7.98
C ALA A 343 -14.94 -10.26 8.84
N ASN A 344 -14.43 -9.05 8.70
CA ASN A 344 -13.48 -8.44 9.63
C ASN A 344 -14.20 -7.30 10.38
N ILE A 345 -14.24 -7.39 11.70
CA ILE A 345 -14.92 -6.41 12.56
C ILE A 345 -13.86 -5.60 13.29
N GLY A 346 -13.86 -4.29 13.04
CA GLY A 346 -12.99 -3.33 13.70
C GLY A 346 -13.55 -2.93 15.05
N VAL A 347 -12.78 -3.18 16.12
CA VAL A 347 -13.10 -2.72 17.48
C VAL A 347 -12.69 -1.27 17.62
N ILE A 348 -13.65 -0.41 17.93
CA ILE A 348 -13.43 1.02 18.04
C ILE A 348 -12.73 1.33 19.36
N GLY A 349 -11.61 2.01 19.28
CA GLY A 349 -10.87 2.49 20.45
C GLY A 349 -11.48 3.75 21.05
N ALA A 350 -11.16 4.01 22.31
CA ALA A 350 -11.43 5.32 22.90
C ALA A 350 -10.62 6.40 22.16
N ASN A 351 -11.21 7.59 21.95
CA ASN A 351 -10.56 8.72 21.28
C ASN A 351 -9.14 8.95 21.81
N LYS A 352 -8.14 8.85 20.94
CA LYS A 352 -6.72 9.09 21.23
C LYS A 352 -6.22 10.38 20.59
#